data_71d0e730c9df7a06742a0a886149ec9f
#
_entry.id   71d0e730c9df7a06742a0a886149ec9f
#
_cell.length_a   1.000
_cell.length_b   1.000
_cell.length_c   1.000
_cell.angle_alpha   90.00
_cell.angle_beta   90.00
_cell.angle_gamma   90.00
#
_symmetry.space_group_name_H-M   'P 1'
#
loop_
_entity.id
_entity.type
_entity.pdbx_description
1 polymer ?
#
loop_
_entity_poly.entity_id
_entity_poly.type
_entity_poly.pdbx_seq_one_letter_code
_entity_poly.pdbx_strand_id
1 'polypeptide(L)'
;MCDESRNEAPFTEEQNQQLIDTGIIAAGNAAHNIRCLSIIGQIEGHYILPPTNKTTKYEHIIPALAAFEQDNSVEGLLVILNTVGGDVEAGLAIAELISGMSKPTVSIVVGGGHSIGVPLAVSADVSFIVPSATMTIHPVRTNGMVLGVPQTMSWFSRMQERITRFVTGNSRMSAERFHELMMEKDELVMDIGTVLEGREAVSEGLIDHLGGLSDAVNCLYELIEKRGGRSAGFTAEKLEKKPMAKSGKKTKEKQSAGRSAHGGKPAAVQLREAGSRMLNSADWHGDR
;
A
#
# COMPACT_ATOMS: atom_id res chain seq x y z
N MET A 1 46.55 14.00 16.47
CA MET A 1 45.86 15.16 15.90
C MET A 1 44.66 14.58 15.18
N CYS A 2 43.50 14.63 15.84
CA CYS A 2 42.23 14.27 15.21
C CYS A 2 41.79 15.47 14.37
N ASP A 3 41.45 15.20 13.13
CA ASP A 3 41.02 16.21 12.16
C ASP A 3 39.62 16.73 12.55
N GLU A 4 39.55 18.00 12.97
CA GLU A 4 38.33 18.70 13.42
C GLU A 4 37.46 19.22 12.27
N SER A 5 37.62 18.74 11.04
CA SER A 5 36.99 19.31 9.83
C SER A 5 35.68 18.63 9.37
N ARG A 6 34.90 18.00 10.26
CA ARG A 6 33.57 17.43 9.91
C ARG A 6 32.50 17.79 10.93
N ASN A 7 32.26 19.09 11.08
CA ASN A 7 31.11 19.57 11.85
C ASN A 7 30.24 20.51 11.01
N GLU A 8 29.90 20.09 9.79
CA GLU A 8 28.77 20.67 9.08
C GLU A 8 27.52 20.03 9.66
N ALA A 9 26.59 20.88 10.14
CA ALA A 9 25.27 20.41 10.56
C ALA A 9 24.67 19.58 9.41
N PRO A 10 24.13 18.36 9.67
CA PRO A 10 23.73 17.43 8.62
C PRO A 10 22.68 18.01 7.64
N PHE A 11 21.95 19.05 8.05
CA PHE A 11 20.93 19.74 7.24
C PHE A 11 20.84 21.24 7.58
N THR A 12 20.52 22.06 6.58
CA THR A 12 20.16 23.46 6.79
C THR A 12 18.79 23.59 7.47
N GLU A 13 18.47 24.75 8.04
CA GLU A 13 17.15 25.02 8.62
C GLU A 13 16.02 24.85 7.60
N GLU A 14 16.23 25.26 6.34
CA GLU A 14 15.28 25.09 5.24
C GLU A 14 15.06 23.60 4.92
N GLN A 15 16.13 22.81 4.86
CA GLN A 15 16.04 21.36 4.65
C GLN A 15 15.33 20.65 5.81
N ASN A 16 15.58 21.08 7.04
CA ASN A 16 14.88 20.56 8.20
C ASN A 16 13.38 20.89 8.15
N GLN A 17 13.03 22.14 7.80
CA GLN A 17 11.63 22.52 7.65
C GLN A 17 10.94 21.75 6.54
N GLN A 18 11.59 21.61 5.38
CA GLN A 18 11.07 20.82 4.28
C GLN A 18 10.84 19.36 4.69
N LEU A 19 11.78 18.74 5.43
CA LEU A 19 11.63 17.38 5.95
C LEU A 19 10.45 17.25 6.90
N ILE A 20 10.25 18.24 7.79
CA ILE A 20 9.13 18.26 8.74
C ILE A 20 7.80 18.37 8.00
N ASP A 21 7.71 19.26 7.02
CA ASP A 21 6.46 19.56 6.32
C ASP A 21 6.04 18.48 5.32
N THR A 22 7.02 17.87 4.65
CA THR A 22 6.74 16.97 3.51
C THR A 22 7.25 15.55 3.68
N GLY A 23 8.11 15.28 4.66
CA GLY A 23 8.82 14.00 4.77
C GLY A 23 9.87 13.79 3.67
N ILE A 24 10.25 14.84 2.93
CA ILE A 24 11.09 14.74 1.73
C ILE A 24 12.39 15.49 1.95
N ILE A 25 13.49 14.86 1.54
CA ILE A 25 14.82 15.47 1.59
C ILE A 25 15.61 15.14 0.31
N ALA A 26 16.47 16.07 -0.09
CA ALA A 26 17.52 15.80 -1.05
C ALA A 26 18.54 14.85 -0.41
N ALA A 27 18.87 13.79 -1.11
CA ALA A 27 19.83 12.78 -0.70
C ALA A 27 20.71 12.40 -1.90
N GLY A 28 21.68 11.57 -1.67
CA GLY A 28 22.58 11.14 -2.73
C GLY A 28 24.05 11.36 -2.35
N ASN A 29 24.92 11.29 -3.34
CA ASN A 29 26.36 11.47 -3.19
C ASN A 29 26.89 12.39 -4.31
N ALA A 30 28.20 12.49 -4.45
CA ALA A 30 28.81 13.31 -5.50
C ALA A 30 28.48 12.84 -6.94
N ALA A 31 28.07 11.59 -7.11
CA ALA A 31 27.74 11.00 -8.42
C ALA A 31 26.25 11.00 -8.72
N HIS A 32 25.37 10.91 -7.70
CA HIS A 32 23.93 10.73 -7.88
C HIS A 32 23.11 11.69 -7.02
N ASN A 33 22.13 12.34 -7.62
CA ASN A 33 21.16 13.22 -6.95
C ASN A 33 19.81 12.52 -6.86
N ILE A 34 19.48 12.01 -5.69
CA ILE A 34 18.21 11.34 -5.43
C ILE A 34 17.33 12.14 -4.46
N ARG A 35 16.05 11.82 -4.43
CA ARG A 35 15.13 12.27 -3.37
C ARG A 35 14.80 11.10 -2.47
N CYS A 36 14.71 11.39 -1.17
CA CYS A 36 14.25 10.46 -0.16
C CYS A 36 12.89 10.93 0.36
N LEU A 37 11.87 10.09 0.23
CA LEU A 37 10.52 10.31 0.74
C LEU A 37 10.29 9.40 1.93
N SER A 38 9.96 9.98 3.09
CA SER A 38 9.61 9.24 4.30
C SER A 38 8.10 9.22 4.49
N ILE A 39 7.50 8.02 4.52
CA ILE A 39 6.09 7.78 4.82
C ILE A 39 6.01 7.19 6.23
N ILE A 40 5.73 8.06 7.22
CA ILE A 40 5.80 7.71 8.64
C ILE A 40 4.48 8.04 9.34
N GLY A 41 4.04 7.11 10.21
CA GLY A 41 2.81 7.28 10.98
C GLY A 41 1.57 6.96 10.16
N GLN A 42 0.46 7.63 10.43
CA GLN A 42 -0.81 7.42 9.75
C GLN A 42 -0.87 8.20 8.43
N ILE A 43 -1.40 7.58 7.37
CA ILE A 43 -1.65 8.27 6.10
C ILE A 43 -2.92 9.07 6.25
N GLU A 44 -2.77 10.40 6.21
CA GLU A 44 -3.86 11.36 6.33
C GLU A 44 -4.47 11.63 4.95
N GLY A 45 -5.80 11.55 4.87
CA GLY A 45 -6.57 11.80 3.67
C GLY A 45 -7.32 13.13 3.74
N HIS A 46 -8.60 13.11 3.33
CA HIS A 46 -9.43 14.32 3.32
C HIS A 46 -9.84 14.84 4.70
N TYR A 47 -9.68 14.04 5.75
CA TYR A 47 -9.97 14.44 7.13
C TYR A 47 -8.67 14.77 7.84
N ILE A 48 -8.62 15.98 8.41
CA ILE A 48 -7.49 16.44 9.22
C ILE A 48 -7.49 15.68 10.55
N LEU A 49 -6.39 15.01 10.85
CA LEU A 49 -6.20 14.33 12.11
C LEU A 49 -5.71 15.28 13.21
N PRO A 50 -5.91 14.96 14.50
CA PRO A 50 -5.38 15.75 15.59
C PRO A 50 -3.87 15.97 15.47
N PRO A 51 -3.35 17.16 15.82
CA PRO A 51 -1.93 17.49 15.67
C PRO A 51 -1.01 16.66 16.58
N THR A 52 -1.58 15.91 17.51
CA THR A 52 -0.86 14.94 18.34
C THR A 52 -0.51 13.62 17.60
N ASN A 53 -1.17 13.37 16.47
CA ASN A 53 -0.90 12.20 15.64
C ASN A 53 0.31 12.47 14.73
N LYS A 54 1.16 11.47 14.58
CA LYS A 54 2.17 11.48 13.51
C LYS A 54 1.51 11.04 12.23
N THR A 55 1.52 11.92 11.22
CA THR A 55 0.85 11.67 9.94
C THR A 55 1.76 11.97 8.77
N THR A 56 1.51 11.28 7.66
CA THR A 56 1.98 11.63 6.32
C THR A 56 0.81 12.22 5.56
N LYS A 57 0.93 13.49 5.13
CA LYS A 57 -0.12 14.25 4.46
C LYS A 57 0.00 14.11 2.96
N TYR A 58 -0.98 13.47 2.33
CA TYR A 58 -0.93 13.19 0.90
C TYR A 58 -0.93 14.45 0.03
N GLU A 59 -1.56 15.55 0.48
CA GLU A 59 -1.56 16.84 -0.21
C GLU A 59 -0.18 17.51 -0.28
N HIS A 60 0.77 17.12 0.57
CA HIS A 60 2.16 17.54 0.49
C HIS A 60 2.99 16.63 -0.42
N ILE A 61 2.67 15.33 -0.40
CA ILE A 61 3.43 14.31 -1.15
C ILE A 61 3.12 14.38 -2.66
N ILE A 62 1.86 14.52 -3.05
CA ILE A 62 1.44 14.52 -4.45
C ILE A 62 2.16 15.61 -5.28
N PRO A 63 2.14 16.90 -4.88
CA PRO A 63 2.83 17.93 -5.66
C PRO A 63 4.35 17.74 -5.67
N ALA A 64 4.93 17.22 -4.59
CA ALA A 64 6.36 16.94 -4.53
C ALA A 64 6.78 15.82 -5.49
N LEU A 65 6.02 14.73 -5.58
CA LEU A 65 6.27 13.66 -6.55
C LEU A 65 6.15 14.18 -7.98
N ALA A 66 5.16 15.03 -8.27
CA ALA A 66 5.01 15.66 -9.59
C ALA A 66 6.21 16.58 -9.91
N ALA A 67 6.70 17.34 -8.93
CA ALA A 67 7.90 18.16 -9.10
C ALA A 67 9.16 17.32 -9.35
N PHE A 68 9.33 16.18 -8.64
CA PHE A 68 10.46 15.28 -8.86
C PHE A 68 10.45 14.64 -10.24
N GLU A 69 9.27 14.28 -10.74
CA GLU A 69 9.14 13.75 -12.09
C GLU A 69 9.63 14.76 -13.14
N GLN A 70 9.38 16.06 -12.94
CA GLN A 70 9.75 17.12 -13.87
C GLN A 70 11.20 17.64 -13.68
N ASP A 71 11.81 17.45 -12.53
CA ASP A 71 13.17 17.95 -12.24
C ASP A 71 14.23 17.02 -12.86
N ASN A 72 14.84 17.46 -13.97
CA ASN A 72 15.87 16.70 -14.66
C ASN A 72 17.14 16.48 -13.83
N SER A 73 17.35 17.23 -12.75
CA SER A 73 18.49 17.03 -11.85
C SER A 73 18.28 15.86 -10.90
N VAL A 74 17.04 15.44 -10.66
CA VAL A 74 16.70 14.30 -9.80
C VAL A 74 16.76 13.01 -10.61
N GLU A 75 17.59 12.08 -10.20
CA GLU A 75 17.84 10.84 -10.93
C GLU A 75 17.01 9.66 -10.44
N GLY A 76 16.57 9.67 -9.17
CA GLY A 76 15.78 8.58 -8.59
C GLY A 76 15.12 8.94 -7.27
N LEU A 77 14.23 8.04 -6.80
CA LEU A 77 13.47 8.19 -5.57
C LEU A 77 13.68 6.97 -4.66
N LEU A 78 14.08 7.23 -3.42
CA LEU A 78 14.05 6.26 -2.33
C LEU A 78 12.83 6.54 -1.44
N VAL A 79 11.98 5.54 -1.23
CA VAL A 79 10.80 5.63 -0.35
C VAL A 79 11.05 4.82 0.93
N ILE A 80 11.05 5.48 2.08
CA ILE A 80 11.23 4.84 3.39
C ILE A 80 9.86 4.77 4.09
N LEU A 81 9.45 3.55 4.49
CA LEU A 81 8.15 3.30 5.09
C LEU A 81 8.26 2.84 6.54
N ASN A 82 7.49 3.52 7.39
CA ASN A 82 7.14 3.07 8.73
C ASN A 82 5.74 3.57 9.08
N THR A 83 4.72 2.92 8.53
CA THR A 83 3.34 3.37 8.59
C THR A 83 2.40 2.30 9.15
N VAL A 84 1.41 2.76 9.89
CA VAL A 84 0.27 1.95 10.36
C VAL A 84 -0.86 1.85 9.32
N GLY A 85 -0.68 2.49 8.15
CA GLY A 85 -1.73 2.67 7.16
C GLY A 85 -2.53 3.95 7.38
N GLY A 86 -3.77 3.98 6.90
CA GLY A 86 -4.64 5.16 7.02
C GLY A 86 -5.67 5.26 5.91
N ASP A 87 -5.83 6.45 5.33
CA ASP A 87 -6.79 6.69 4.26
C ASP A 87 -6.43 5.93 2.98
N VAL A 88 -7.39 5.14 2.49
CA VAL A 88 -7.17 4.23 1.36
C VAL A 88 -7.00 5.00 0.05
N GLU A 89 -7.80 6.03 -0.19
CA GLU A 89 -7.72 6.79 -1.44
C GLU A 89 -6.42 7.61 -1.50
N ALA A 90 -6.03 8.22 -0.38
CA ALA A 90 -4.76 8.94 -0.29
C ALA A 90 -3.56 8.02 -0.50
N GLY A 91 -3.56 6.84 0.17
CA GLY A 91 -2.47 5.88 0.02
C GLY A 91 -2.36 5.30 -1.38
N LEU A 92 -3.49 4.95 -2.03
CA LEU A 92 -3.49 4.49 -3.42
C LEU A 92 -3.05 5.60 -4.39
N ALA A 93 -3.45 6.86 -4.16
CA ALA A 93 -3.02 7.97 -5.01
C ALA A 93 -1.50 8.14 -4.98
N ILE A 94 -0.88 8.09 -3.81
CA ILE A 94 0.58 8.13 -3.67
C ILE A 94 1.23 6.92 -4.35
N ALA A 95 0.69 5.71 -4.11
CA ALA A 95 1.24 4.47 -4.68
C ALA A 95 1.20 4.46 -6.22
N GLU A 96 0.10 4.91 -6.82
CA GLU A 96 -0.04 5.04 -8.28
C GLU A 96 0.95 6.07 -8.86
N LEU A 97 1.16 7.20 -8.17
CA LEU A 97 2.15 8.19 -8.60
C LEU A 97 3.58 7.62 -8.58
N ILE A 98 3.96 6.91 -7.51
CA ILE A 98 5.28 6.28 -7.42
C ILE A 98 5.43 5.22 -8.51
N SER A 99 4.44 4.34 -8.68
CA SER A 99 4.47 3.29 -9.71
C SER A 99 4.47 3.83 -11.14
N GLY A 100 3.92 5.04 -11.34
CA GLY A 100 3.88 5.73 -12.63
C GLY A 100 5.13 6.55 -12.96
N MET A 101 6.08 6.71 -12.04
CA MET A 101 7.28 7.53 -12.27
C MET A 101 8.15 7.00 -13.42
N SER A 102 8.68 7.90 -14.22
CA SER A 102 9.65 7.56 -15.27
C SER A 102 11.05 7.32 -14.70
N LYS A 103 11.34 7.85 -13.52
CA LYS A 103 12.62 7.72 -12.81
C LYS A 103 12.71 6.43 -12.02
N PRO A 104 13.93 5.88 -11.78
CA PRO A 104 14.12 4.74 -10.90
C PRO A 104 13.57 4.99 -9.49
N THR A 105 12.89 4.00 -8.96
CA THR A 105 12.30 4.06 -7.61
C THR A 105 12.66 2.81 -6.82
N VAL A 106 13.00 2.98 -5.55
CA VAL A 106 13.21 1.89 -4.60
C VAL A 106 12.44 2.20 -3.32
N SER A 107 11.75 1.22 -2.76
CA SER A 107 11.11 1.31 -1.46
C SER A 107 11.82 0.45 -0.42
N ILE A 108 11.76 0.87 0.85
CA ILE A 108 12.23 0.07 1.98
C ILE A 108 11.28 0.19 3.17
N VAL A 109 10.80 -0.93 3.69
CA VAL A 109 10.02 -1.01 4.93
C VAL A 109 10.98 -1.21 6.09
N VAL A 110 11.05 -0.21 7.00
CA VAL A 110 12.01 -0.22 8.14
C VAL A 110 11.36 -0.50 9.50
N GLY A 111 10.03 -0.53 9.56
CA GLY A 111 9.25 -0.82 10.76
C GLY A 111 7.93 -1.46 10.38
N GLY A 112 6.87 -0.65 10.22
CA GLY A 112 5.55 -1.10 9.77
C GLY A 112 5.28 -0.76 8.31
N GLY A 113 4.71 -1.72 7.58
CA GLY A 113 4.12 -1.51 6.25
C GLY A 113 2.67 -2.00 6.26
N HIS A 114 1.84 -1.44 7.18
CA HIS A 114 0.54 -2.02 7.50
C HIS A 114 -0.60 -1.46 6.64
N SER A 115 -1.61 -2.31 6.34
CA SER A 115 -2.85 -1.88 5.68
C SER A 115 -2.57 -1.23 4.31
N ILE A 116 -2.97 0.03 4.09
CA ILE A 116 -2.67 0.77 2.86
C ILE A 116 -1.16 1.07 2.69
N GLY A 117 -0.33 0.81 3.69
CA GLY A 117 1.12 0.77 3.57
C GLY A 117 1.62 -0.36 2.67
N VAL A 118 0.85 -1.44 2.49
CA VAL A 118 1.19 -2.56 1.60
C VAL A 118 1.29 -2.12 0.13
N PRO A 119 0.27 -1.49 -0.46
CA PRO A 119 0.41 -0.91 -1.81
C PRO A 119 1.58 0.06 -1.95
N LEU A 120 1.82 0.90 -0.95
CA LEU A 120 2.94 1.85 -0.96
C LEU A 120 4.29 1.14 -0.98
N ALA A 121 4.43 0.04 -0.24
CA ALA A 121 5.67 -0.74 -0.19
C ALA A 121 6.00 -1.39 -1.55
N VAL A 122 4.99 -1.83 -2.30
CA VAL A 122 5.17 -2.50 -3.60
C VAL A 122 5.08 -1.54 -4.79
N SER A 123 4.93 -0.23 -4.57
CA SER A 123 4.75 0.74 -5.64
C SER A 123 6.02 1.10 -6.40
N ALA A 124 7.19 0.87 -5.81
CA ALA A 124 8.48 1.15 -6.42
C ALA A 124 8.91 0.10 -7.46
N ASP A 125 9.92 0.40 -8.28
CA ASP A 125 10.49 -0.56 -9.25
C ASP A 125 11.10 -1.78 -8.53
N VAL A 126 11.69 -1.58 -7.33
CA VAL A 126 12.22 -2.64 -6.46
C VAL A 126 11.87 -2.33 -5.01
N SER A 127 11.43 -3.34 -4.28
CA SER A 127 11.01 -3.23 -2.88
C SER A 127 11.93 -4.00 -1.94
N PHE A 128 12.23 -3.38 -0.78
CA PHE A 128 13.03 -3.96 0.30
C PHE A 128 12.24 -3.96 1.61
N ILE A 129 12.61 -4.89 2.49
CA ILE A 129 12.14 -4.94 3.87
C ILE A 129 13.28 -5.36 4.80
N VAL A 130 13.42 -4.71 5.96
CA VAL A 130 14.39 -5.16 6.96
C VAL A 130 13.87 -6.37 7.74
N PRO A 131 14.75 -7.23 8.31
CA PRO A 131 14.33 -8.48 8.97
C PRO A 131 13.31 -8.32 10.11
N SER A 132 13.38 -7.22 10.85
CA SER A 132 12.50 -6.92 11.99
C SER A 132 11.24 -6.14 11.64
N ALA A 133 11.08 -5.72 10.39
CA ALA A 133 9.87 -5.03 9.95
C ALA A 133 8.72 -6.01 9.73
N THR A 134 7.51 -5.49 9.84
CA THR A 134 6.28 -6.28 9.66
C THR A 134 5.32 -5.60 8.69
N MET A 135 4.51 -6.42 8.03
CA MET A 135 3.45 -5.96 7.12
C MET A 135 2.13 -6.63 7.50
N THR A 136 1.06 -5.85 7.63
CA THR A 136 -0.26 -6.39 7.93
C THR A 136 -1.17 -6.28 6.72
N ILE A 137 -1.68 -7.43 6.28
CA ILE A 137 -2.68 -7.55 5.21
C ILE A 137 -4.03 -7.83 5.87
N HIS A 138 -5.02 -6.99 5.62
CA HIS A 138 -6.38 -7.15 6.14
C HIS A 138 -7.41 -6.52 5.19
N PRO A 139 -8.72 -6.90 5.30
CA PRO A 139 -9.78 -6.29 4.50
C PRO A 139 -9.93 -4.79 4.80
N VAL A 140 -10.47 -4.05 3.83
CA VAL A 140 -10.84 -2.64 4.04
C VAL A 140 -11.85 -2.53 5.18
N ARG A 141 -11.60 -1.59 6.10
CA ARG A 141 -12.43 -1.32 7.28
C ARG A 141 -13.02 0.07 7.20
N THR A 142 -14.18 0.26 7.82
CA THR A 142 -14.78 1.58 8.02
C THR A 142 -15.39 1.67 9.40
N ASN A 143 -15.39 2.88 9.93
CA ASN A 143 -16.15 3.24 11.13
C ASN A 143 -17.17 4.31 10.74
N GLY A 144 -18.40 4.16 11.19
CA GLY A 144 -19.46 5.16 10.97
C GLY A 144 -20.80 4.57 10.59
N MET A 145 -21.74 5.47 10.28
CA MET A 145 -23.10 5.09 9.86
C MET A 145 -23.08 4.58 8.42
N VAL A 146 -23.71 3.42 8.20
CA VAL A 146 -23.89 2.83 6.87
C VAL A 146 -25.26 3.18 6.34
N LEU A 147 -25.34 3.95 5.27
CA LEU A 147 -26.57 4.25 4.53
C LEU A 147 -26.55 3.47 3.22
N GLY A 148 -27.65 2.75 2.93
CA GLY A 148 -27.73 1.97 1.68
C GLY A 148 -26.81 0.75 1.68
N VAL A 149 -27.12 -0.26 2.50
CA VAL A 149 -26.26 -1.45 2.71
C VAL A 149 -25.78 -2.11 1.41
N PRO A 150 -26.59 -2.40 0.37
CA PRO A 150 -26.11 -3.02 -0.85
C PRO A 150 -25.08 -2.16 -1.60
N GLN A 151 -25.29 -0.86 -1.67
CA GLN A 151 -24.40 0.09 -2.33
C GLN A 151 -23.07 0.19 -1.58
N THR A 152 -23.11 0.24 -0.26
CA THR A 152 -21.92 0.27 0.60
C THR A 152 -21.09 -1.00 0.45
N MET A 153 -21.73 -2.18 0.49
CA MET A 153 -21.04 -3.46 0.26
C MET A 153 -20.39 -3.53 -1.13
N SER A 154 -21.09 -3.07 -2.17
CA SER A 154 -20.54 -3.01 -3.53
C SER A 154 -19.35 -2.04 -3.62
N TRP A 155 -19.40 -0.94 -2.90
CA TRP A 155 -18.29 0.02 -2.85
C TRP A 155 -17.06 -0.57 -2.16
N PHE A 156 -17.22 -1.23 -1.00
CA PHE A 156 -16.13 -1.92 -0.31
C PHE A 156 -15.50 -3.01 -1.16
N SER A 157 -16.32 -3.82 -1.83
CA SER A 157 -15.81 -4.89 -2.71
C SER A 157 -14.95 -4.33 -3.85
N ARG A 158 -15.40 -3.23 -4.47
CA ARG A 158 -14.62 -2.55 -5.52
C ARG A 158 -13.32 -1.93 -5.00
N MET A 159 -13.35 -1.33 -3.81
CA MET A 159 -12.15 -0.78 -3.19
C MET A 159 -11.13 -1.88 -2.87
N GLN A 160 -11.60 -2.98 -2.28
CA GLN A 160 -10.77 -4.15 -1.99
C GLN A 160 -10.17 -4.74 -3.27
N GLU A 161 -10.94 -4.84 -4.35
CA GLU A 161 -10.46 -5.31 -5.65
C GLU A 161 -9.40 -4.37 -6.26
N ARG A 162 -9.54 -3.05 -6.10
CA ARG A 162 -8.51 -2.08 -6.53
C ARG A 162 -7.19 -2.31 -5.82
N ILE A 163 -7.22 -2.46 -4.49
CA ILE A 163 -6.04 -2.75 -3.68
C ILE A 163 -5.40 -4.06 -4.13
N THR A 164 -6.17 -5.14 -4.21
CA THR A 164 -5.68 -6.45 -4.63
C THR A 164 -5.01 -6.38 -6.00
N ARG A 165 -5.65 -5.76 -6.97
CA ARG A 165 -5.11 -5.60 -8.32
C ARG A 165 -3.82 -4.80 -8.34
N PHE A 166 -3.75 -3.71 -7.56
CA PHE A 166 -2.53 -2.90 -7.47
C PHE A 166 -1.38 -3.72 -6.87
N VAL A 167 -1.59 -4.36 -5.73
CA VAL A 167 -0.56 -5.15 -5.03
C VAL A 167 -0.05 -6.28 -5.91
N THR A 168 -0.95 -7.09 -6.47
CA THR A 168 -0.56 -8.25 -7.29
C THR A 168 -0.01 -7.86 -8.67
N GLY A 169 -0.33 -6.67 -9.15
CA GLY A 169 0.28 -6.09 -10.35
C GLY A 169 1.69 -5.54 -10.13
N ASN A 170 2.08 -5.25 -8.89
CA ASN A 170 3.36 -4.67 -8.52
C ASN A 170 4.22 -5.60 -7.63
N SER A 171 3.81 -6.84 -7.40
CA SER A 171 4.55 -7.85 -6.64
C SER A 171 4.51 -9.20 -7.37
N ARG A 172 5.17 -10.21 -6.81
CA ARG A 172 5.14 -11.59 -7.32
C ARG A 172 4.02 -12.41 -6.68
N MET A 173 3.30 -11.85 -5.70
CA MET A 173 2.22 -12.52 -5.01
C MET A 173 1.00 -12.68 -5.91
N SER A 174 0.36 -13.86 -5.89
CA SER A 174 -0.87 -14.09 -6.65
C SER A 174 -2.08 -13.43 -5.96
N ALA A 175 -3.14 -13.17 -6.73
CA ALA A 175 -4.38 -12.60 -6.19
C ALA A 175 -5.07 -13.57 -5.21
N GLU A 176 -5.00 -14.86 -5.48
CA GLU A 176 -5.53 -15.90 -4.62
C GLU A 176 -4.80 -15.91 -3.27
N ARG A 177 -3.45 -15.88 -3.29
CA ARG A 177 -2.66 -15.89 -2.05
C ARG A 177 -2.86 -14.60 -1.25
N PHE A 178 -2.90 -13.44 -1.90
CA PHE A 178 -3.20 -12.17 -1.24
C PHE A 178 -4.58 -12.20 -0.57
N HIS A 179 -5.57 -12.80 -1.23
CA HIS A 179 -6.91 -12.96 -0.66
C HIS A 179 -6.93 -13.93 0.54
N GLU A 180 -6.22 -15.06 0.47
CA GLU A 180 -6.09 -15.99 1.60
C GLU A 180 -5.51 -15.31 2.83
N LEU A 181 -4.35 -14.64 2.70
CA LEU A 181 -3.71 -13.90 3.78
C LEU A 181 -4.60 -12.79 4.36
N MET A 182 -5.34 -12.11 3.48
CA MET A 182 -6.26 -11.05 3.89
C MET A 182 -7.45 -11.59 4.71
N MET A 183 -7.89 -12.81 4.45
CA MET A 183 -9.07 -13.42 5.08
C MET A 183 -8.73 -14.41 6.19
N GLU A 184 -7.46 -14.52 6.59
CA GLU A 184 -7.02 -15.35 7.72
C GLU A 184 -7.65 -14.91 9.02
N LYS A 185 -8.11 -15.86 9.87
CA LYS A 185 -8.94 -15.56 11.04
C LYS A 185 -8.22 -15.70 12.37
N ASP A 186 -7.12 -16.43 12.41
CA ASP A 186 -6.54 -16.90 13.67
C ASP A 186 -5.30 -16.10 14.07
N GLU A 187 -4.78 -15.23 13.23
CA GLU A 187 -3.51 -14.54 13.46
C GLU A 187 -3.66 -13.17 14.14
N LEU A 188 -4.72 -12.44 13.83
CA LEU A 188 -5.03 -11.18 14.51
C LEU A 188 -6.02 -11.43 15.66
N VAL A 189 -5.61 -11.17 16.89
CA VAL A 189 -6.31 -11.51 18.14
C VAL A 189 -7.78 -11.07 18.20
N MET A 190 -8.17 -10.03 17.46
CA MET A 190 -9.55 -9.51 17.43
C MET A 190 -10.01 -9.15 16.02
N ASP A 191 -9.37 -9.64 14.97
CA ASP A 191 -9.68 -9.22 13.60
C ASP A 191 -9.24 -10.25 12.55
N ILE A 192 -9.62 -9.98 11.29
CA ILE A 192 -9.28 -10.80 10.13
C ILE A 192 -8.05 -10.20 9.44
N GLY A 193 -7.10 -11.04 9.07
CA GLY A 193 -5.89 -10.65 8.34
C GLY A 193 -4.63 -11.35 8.85
N THR A 194 -3.52 -11.07 8.22
CA THR A 194 -2.21 -11.68 8.49
C THR A 194 -1.15 -10.63 8.75
N VAL A 195 -0.24 -10.91 9.67
CA VAL A 195 1.01 -10.17 9.88
C VAL A 195 2.15 -10.97 9.27
N LEU A 196 2.86 -10.41 8.31
CA LEU A 196 4.07 -11.00 7.73
C LEU A 196 5.30 -10.31 8.30
N GLU A 197 6.23 -11.08 8.85
CA GLU A 197 7.57 -10.58 9.15
C GLU A 197 8.40 -10.38 7.88
N GLY A 198 9.52 -9.66 7.96
CA GLY A 198 10.30 -9.31 6.78
C GLY A 198 10.68 -10.49 5.89
N ARG A 199 11.08 -11.63 6.48
CA ARG A 199 11.41 -12.85 5.72
C ARG A 199 10.19 -13.47 5.06
N GLU A 200 9.06 -13.48 5.73
CA GLU A 200 7.80 -14.02 5.23
C GLU A 200 7.26 -13.17 4.09
N ALA A 201 7.31 -11.83 4.23
CA ALA A 201 6.92 -10.91 3.15
C ALA A 201 7.69 -11.15 1.85
N VAL A 202 8.98 -11.52 1.94
CA VAL A 202 9.80 -11.87 0.77
C VAL A 202 9.46 -13.28 0.27
N SER A 203 9.31 -14.28 1.14
CA SER A 203 9.00 -15.66 0.74
C SER A 203 7.63 -15.80 0.11
N GLU A 204 6.65 -15.02 0.55
CA GLU A 204 5.31 -14.92 -0.05
C GLU A 204 5.29 -14.12 -1.36
N GLY A 205 6.42 -13.52 -1.75
CA GLY A 205 6.54 -12.76 -2.99
C GLY A 205 5.88 -11.38 -2.93
N LEU A 206 5.54 -10.88 -1.74
CA LEU A 206 5.00 -9.54 -1.55
C LEU A 206 6.09 -8.49 -1.75
N ILE A 207 7.24 -8.67 -1.13
CA ILE A 207 8.41 -7.79 -1.24
C ILE A 207 9.54 -8.53 -2.00
N ASP A 208 10.36 -7.77 -2.75
CA ASP A 208 11.39 -8.38 -3.60
C ASP A 208 12.59 -8.88 -2.79
N HIS A 209 13.09 -8.06 -1.86
CA HIS A 209 14.35 -8.34 -1.17
C HIS A 209 14.29 -8.09 0.33
N LEU A 210 14.96 -8.96 1.07
CA LEU A 210 15.34 -8.72 2.45
C LEU A 210 16.65 -7.95 2.46
N GLY A 211 16.69 -6.75 3.07
CA GLY A 211 17.91 -5.94 3.07
C GLY A 211 17.77 -4.67 3.89
N GLY A 212 18.89 -4.00 4.14
CA GLY A 212 18.95 -2.73 4.87
C GLY A 212 19.00 -1.52 3.95
N LEU A 213 19.19 -0.34 4.57
CA LEU A 213 19.25 0.93 3.85
C LEU A 213 20.35 0.95 2.78
N SER A 214 21.53 0.42 3.09
CA SER A 214 22.64 0.38 2.12
C SER A 214 22.31 -0.46 0.89
N ASP A 215 21.59 -1.59 1.07
CA ASP A 215 21.20 -2.45 -0.03
C ASP A 215 20.19 -1.74 -0.94
N ALA A 216 19.21 -1.06 -0.35
CA ALA A 216 18.19 -0.29 -1.07
C ALA A 216 18.82 0.88 -1.86
N VAL A 217 19.75 1.64 -1.24
CA VAL A 217 20.46 2.76 -1.89
C VAL A 217 21.34 2.27 -3.03
N ASN A 218 22.12 1.21 -2.83
CA ASN A 218 22.96 0.64 -3.87
C ASN A 218 22.13 0.13 -5.05
N CYS A 219 21.00 -0.54 -4.76
CA CYS A 219 20.07 -0.96 -5.80
C CYS A 219 19.52 0.24 -6.61
N LEU A 220 19.17 1.34 -5.95
CA LEU A 220 18.71 2.56 -6.63
C LEU A 220 19.79 3.13 -7.55
N TYR A 221 21.04 3.21 -7.09
CA TYR A 221 22.16 3.68 -7.92
C TYR A 221 22.39 2.77 -9.13
N GLU A 222 22.35 1.45 -8.95
CA GLU A 222 22.43 0.53 -10.09
C GLU A 222 21.30 0.71 -11.11
N LEU A 223 20.08 0.99 -10.64
CA LEU A 223 18.94 1.27 -11.52
C LEU A 223 19.14 2.58 -12.29
N ILE A 224 19.68 3.61 -11.65
CA ILE A 224 20.00 4.90 -12.28
C ILE A 224 21.06 4.69 -13.38
N GLU A 225 22.15 4.00 -13.08
CA GLU A 225 23.22 3.71 -14.05
C GLU A 225 22.70 2.91 -15.26
N LYS A 226 21.89 1.88 -15.01
CA LYS A 226 21.27 1.06 -16.08
C LYS A 226 20.34 1.87 -16.98
N ARG A 227 19.66 2.88 -16.44
CA ARG A 227 18.78 3.79 -17.23
C ARG A 227 19.57 4.89 -17.92
N GLY A 228 20.62 5.44 -17.31
CA GLY A 228 21.49 6.46 -17.90
C GLY A 228 22.19 5.98 -19.18
N GLY A 229 22.42 4.67 -19.31
CA GLY A 229 22.91 4.04 -20.55
C GLY A 229 21.84 3.87 -21.66
N ARG A 230 20.57 4.13 -21.35
CA ARG A 230 19.45 4.13 -22.31
C ARG A 230 18.87 5.54 -22.35
N SER A 231 19.17 6.29 -23.41
CA SER A 231 18.57 7.60 -23.70
C SER A 231 17.06 7.58 -23.36
N ALA A 232 16.62 8.54 -22.54
CA ALA A 232 15.24 8.70 -22.12
C ALA A 232 14.35 9.05 -23.33
N GLY A 233 13.90 8.01 -24.05
CA GLY A 233 12.84 8.11 -25.03
C GLY A 233 11.54 7.66 -24.35
N PHE A 234 10.56 8.55 -24.24
CA PHE A 234 9.19 8.14 -23.95
C PHE A 234 8.78 7.12 -25.02
N THR A 235 8.74 5.84 -24.65
CA THR A 235 8.20 4.81 -25.52
C THR A 235 6.82 4.43 -25.00
N ALA A 236 5.82 4.59 -25.85
CA ALA A 236 4.44 4.14 -25.64
C ALA A 236 4.34 2.63 -25.23
N GLU A 237 5.44 1.89 -25.37
CA GLU A 237 5.61 0.50 -24.94
C GLU A 237 5.46 0.27 -23.42
N LYS A 238 5.63 1.33 -22.59
CA LYS A 238 5.42 1.21 -21.13
C LYS A 238 3.93 1.05 -20.77
N LEU A 239 3.03 1.46 -21.66
CA LEU A 239 1.58 1.30 -21.52
C LEU A 239 1.10 -0.14 -21.82
N GLU A 240 1.91 -0.95 -22.53
CA GLU A 240 1.52 -2.31 -22.94
C GLU A 240 2.21 -3.44 -22.15
N LYS A 241 3.18 -3.16 -21.28
CA LYS A 241 4.08 -4.17 -20.67
C LYS A 241 3.65 -4.78 -19.34
N LYS A 242 2.44 -4.56 -18.87
CA LYS A 242 1.85 -5.45 -17.85
C LYS A 242 0.71 -6.23 -18.49
N PRO A 243 0.92 -7.49 -18.93
CA PRO A 243 -0.18 -8.29 -19.45
C PRO A 243 -1.18 -8.51 -18.31
N MET A 244 -2.38 -7.96 -18.46
CA MET A 244 -3.52 -8.37 -17.65
C MET A 244 -3.65 -9.88 -17.75
N ALA A 245 -3.53 -10.59 -16.62
CA ALA A 245 -3.79 -12.00 -16.54
C ALA A 245 -5.20 -12.27 -17.11
N LYS A 246 -5.27 -12.91 -18.27
CA LYS A 246 -6.53 -13.31 -18.89
C LYS A 246 -7.15 -14.37 -17.99
N SER A 247 -8.17 -14.04 -17.23
CA SER A 247 -9.01 -14.99 -16.54
C SER A 247 -9.79 -15.79 -17.60
N GLY A 248 -9.21 -16.89 -17.99
CA GLY A 248 -9.82 -17.85 -18.92
C GLY A 248 -10.84 -18.73 -18.22
N LYS A 249 -12.07 -18.26 -18.01
CA LYS A 249 -13.19 -19.15 -17.77
C LYS A 249 -13.74 -19.64 -19.11
N LYS A 250 -13.29 -20.80 -19.55
CA LYS A 250 -14.03 -21.62 -20.52
C LYS A 250 -15.12 -22.36 -19.77
N THR A 251 -16.33 -21.86 -19.81
CA THR A 251 -17.54 -22.63 -19.47
C THR A 251 -17.80 -23.63 -20.58
N LYS A 252 -17.61 -24.91 -20.31
CA LYS A 252 -18.15 -26.00 -21.16
C LYS A 252 -19.58 -26.24 -20.71
N GLU A 253 -20.53 -25.84 -21.53
CA GLU A 253 -21.89 -26.37 -21.51
C GLU A 253 -21.85 -27.87 -21.81
N LYS A 254 -22.38 -28.67 -20.89
CA LYS A 254 -22.88 -30.01 -21.16
C LYS A 254 -24.37 -30.03 -20.88
N GLN A 255 -25.15 -30.08 -21.96
CA GLN A 255 -26.53 -30.47 -21.90
C GLN A 255 -26.61 -31.97 -21.50
N SER A 256 -27.44 -32.28 -20.51
CA SER A 256 -28.11 -33.56 -20.43
C SER A 256 -29.42 -33.39 -19.64
N ALA A 257 -30.50 -33.81 -20.25
CA ALA A 257 -31.84 -33.82 -19.75
C ALA A 257 -32.06 -34.88 -18.67
N GLY A 258 -32.98 -34.61 -17.72
CA GLY A 258 -33.46 -35.65 -16.81
C GLY A 258 -34.32 -35.08 -15.68
N ARG A 259 -35.62 -35.34 -15.76
CA ARG A 259 -36.70 -35.04 -14.83
C ARG A 259 -36.43 -35.51 -13.39
N SER A 260 -36.81 -34.74 -12.36
CA SER A 260 -38.00 -35.05 -11.53
C SER A 260 -38.16 -34.01 -10.39
N ALA A 261 -39.42 -33.76 -10.06
CA ALA A 261 -39.89 -32.79 -9.08
C ALA A 261 -39.68 -33.26 -7.63
N HIS A 262 -39.27 -32.31 -6.75
CA HIS A 262 -39.83 -32.29 -5.39
C HIS A 262 -39.63 -30.87 -4.81
N GLY A 263 -40.69 -30.32 -4.22
CA GLY A 263 -40.76 -28.95 -3.76
C GLY A 263 -39.97 -28.71 -2.49
N GLY A 264 -39.24 -27.62 -2.49
CA GLY A 264 -38.61 -26.99 -1.31
C GLY A 264 -38.83 -25.48 -1.36
N LYS A 265 -39.41 -24.93 -0.28
CA LYS A 265 -39.72 -23.51 -0.16
C LYS A 265 -38.44 -22.65 -0.27
N PRO A 266 -38.54 -21.42 -0.81
CA PRO A 266 -37.37 -20.55 -0.99
C PRO A 266 -36.87 -19.98 0.36
N ALA A 267 -35.52 -19.83 0.43
CA ALA A 267 -34.74 -19.40 1.59
C ALA A 267 -35.03 -17.96 2.13
N ALA A 268 -36.01 -17.27 1.60
CA ALA A 268 -36.41 -15.91 2.03
C ALA A 268 -37.21 -15.85 3.33
N VAL A 269 -37.65 -16.98 3.90
CA VAL A 269 -38.50 -17.02 5.10
C VAL A 269 -37.69 -17.19 6.41
N GLN A 270 -36.42 -17.66 6.33
CA GLN A 270 -35.65 -17.90 7.56
C GLN A 270 -34.92 -16.66 8.11
N LEU A 271 -34.83 -15.55 7.36
CA LEU A 271 -34.19 -14.30 7.82
C LEU A 271 -35.14 -13.36 8.60
N ARG A 272 -36.44 -13.64 8.66
CA ARG A 272 -37.40 -12.82 9.41
C ARG A 272 -37.55 -13.20 10.89
N GLU A 273 -37.15 -14.39 11.29
CA GLU A 273 -37.31 -14.83 12.70
C GLU A 273 -36.08 -14.54 13.58
N ALA A 274 -34.88 -14.27 12.97
CA ALA A 274 -33.67 -13.90 13.71
C ALA A 274 -33.62 -12.41 14.10
N GLY A 275 -34.32 -11.54 13.38
CA GLY A 275 -34.32 -10.08 13.64
C GLY A 275 -35.21 -9.62 14.78
N SER A 276 -36.15 -10.47 15.26
CA SER A 276 -37.14 -10.07 16.27
C SER A 276 -36.71 -10.36 17.72
N ARG A 277 -35.56 -10.97 17.95
CA ARG A 277 -35.07 -11.29 19.31
C ARG A 277 -34.00 -10.35 19.86
N MET A 278 -33.49 -9.38 19.08
CA MET A 278 -32.47 -8.44 19.52
C MET A 278 -32.96 -7.03 19.90
N LEU A 279 -34.28 -6.80 19.95
CA LEU A 279 -34.84 -5.47 20.24
C LEU A 279 -35.46 -5.32 21.64
N ASN A 280 -35.34 -6.31 22.53
CA ASN A 280 -35.97 -6.27 23.85
C ASN A 280 -35.00 -6.42 25.05
N SER A 281 -33.76 -5.95 24.95
CA SER A 281 -32.90 -5.83 26.13
C SER A 281 -31.99 -4.58 26.03
N ALA A 282 -32.58 -3.42 26.26
CA ALA A 282 -31.86 -2.21 26.61
C ALA A 282 -32.71 -1.43 27.64
N ASP A 283 -32.66 -1.92 28.89
CA ASP A 283 -32.95 -1.08 30.04
C ASP A 283 -31.71 -0.27 30.37
N TRP A 284 -31.80 1.02 30.08
CA TRP A 284 -30.83 2.03 30.49
C TRP A 284 -31.33 2.63 31.82
N HIS A 285 -30.70 2.26 32.93
CA HIS A 285 -30.76 3.06 34.16
C HIS A 285 -29.57 4.01 34.17
N GLY A 286 -29.86 5.29 33.97
CA GLY A 286 -28.97 6.36 34.37
C GLY A 286 -29.00 6.55 35.88
N ASP A 287 -27.82 6.86 36.47
CA ASP A 287 -27.72 7.73 37.65
C ASP A 287 -26.27 8.23 37.83
N ARG A 288 -26.18 9.57 37.89
CA ARG A 288 -25.21 10.51 38.51
C ARG A 288 -23.80 10.55 37.97
#